data_5e5e388e7df047d123563e1f0d38ab5a
#
_entry.id   5e5e388e7df047d123563e1f0d38ab5a
#
_cell.length_a   1.000
_cell.length_b   1.000
_cell.length_c   1.000
_cell.angle_alpha   90.00
_cell.angle_beta   90.00
_cell.angle_gamma   90.00
#
_symmetry.space_group_name_H-M   'P 1'
#
loop_
_entity.id
_entity.type
_entity.pdbx_description
1 polymer ?
#
loop_
_entity_poly.entity_id
_entity_poly.type
_entity_poly.pdbx_seq_one_letter_code
_entity_poly.pdbx_strand_id
1 'polypeptide(L)'
;MVIQGFPHLNNVQQIGYKLLSMINFKGKRGEEVARTLVSAALWNDSIENKAKIYNVSPQTVRNYVEKEEITDKLLEHVKQISLKVLRGVKEVDLSIDWTTVKWYGKPVKGLGSSERGYSWNYATATTKHEGKILLLAFIPQVNGMTKDEIVKMLVEQVSAMGFKVNLITLDAGFYSVKVINFISQFKYIISVPVGEVKIYGEFDGEYVTNSKKHKRVSK
;
A
#
# COMPACT_ATOMS: atom_id res chain seq x y z
N MET A 1 21.14 21.26 5.55
CA MET A 1 20.26 22.31 6.08
C MET A 1 19.53 21.76 7.29
N VAL A 2 19.83 22.24 8.49
CA VAL A 2 19.16 21.80 9.72
C VAL A 2 17.86 22.61 9.81
N ILE A 3 16.72 21.97 9.59
CA ILE A 3 15.42 22.62 9.83
C ILE A 3 15.27 22.74 11.34
N GLN A 4 15.45 23.94 11.86
CA GLN A 4 15.14 24.23 13.27
C GLN A 4 13.66 23.90 13.51
N GLY A 5 13.41 23.03 14.52
CA GLY A 5 12.07 22.58 14.85
C GLY A 5 11.14 23.74 15.15
N PHE A 6 10.00 23.76 14.52
CA PHE A 6 8.92 24.71 14.81
C PHE A 6 8.18 24.27 16.06
N PRO A 7 8.29 24.98 17.19
CA PRO A 7 7.79 24.53 18.50
C PRO A 7 6.25 24.46 18.60
N HIS A 8 5.50 24.86 17.56
CA HIS A 8 4.04 24.92 17.55
C HIS A 8 3.35 23.99 16.54
N LEU A 9 4.10 23.09 15.88
CA LEU A 9 3.52 22.15 14.95
C LEU A 9 2.98 20.92 15.69
N ASN A 10 1.76 20.51 15.36
CA ASN A 10 1.24 19.25 15.86
C ASN A 10 2.06 18.06 15.28
N ASN A 11 1.93 16.88 15.88
CA ASN A 11 2.70 15.70 15.51
C ASN A 11 2.59 15.36 14.00
N VAL A 12 1.45 15.63 13.37
CA VAL A 12 1.21 15.35 11.93
C VAL A 12 2.03 16.29 11.07
N GLN A 13 2.10 17.57 11.43
CA GLN A 13 2.91 18.55 10.71
C GLN A 13 4.41 18.26 10.88
N GLN A 14 4.85 17.82 12.06
CA GLN A 14 6.24 17.39 12.29
C GLN A 14 6.61 16.18 11.42
N ILE A 15 5.72 15.20 11.30
CA ILE A 15 5.89 14.05 10.40
C ILE A 15 5.98 14.54 8.94
N GLY A 16 5.08 15.42 8.53
CA GLY A 16 5.09 16.01 7.20
C GLY A 16 6.40 16.71 6.86
N TYR A 17 6.91 17.56 7.76
CA TYR A 17 8.21 18.22 7.56
C TYR A 17 9.38 17.24 7.58
N LYS A 18 9.31 16.19 8.37
CA LYS A 18 10.32 15.14 8.35
C LYS A 18 10.33 14.38 7.03
N LEU A 19 9.16 14.07 6.48
CA LEU A 19 9.01 13.49 5.14
C LEU A 19 9.58 14.43 4.07
N LEU A 20 9.32 15.75 4.17
CA LEU A 20 9.89 16.75 3.28
C LEU A 20 11.41 16.78 3.27
N SER A 21 12.03 16.71 4.46
CA SER A 21 13.50 16.73 4.58
C SER A 21 14.16 15.50 3.94
N MET A 22 13.39 14.44 3.72
CA MET A 22 13.84 13.19 3.09
C MET A 22 13.69 13.21 1.59
N ILE A 23 12.69 13.94 1.08
CA ILE A 23 12.49 14.17 -0.34
C ILE A 23 13.36 15.39 -0.71
N ASN A 24 14.66 15.15 -0.88
CA ASN A 24 15.58 16.22 -1.28
C ASN A 24 15.40 16.54 -2.78
N PHE A 25 14.43 17.37 -3.08
CA PHE A 25 14.25 17.89 -4.44
C PHE A 25 15.41 18.80 -4.81
N LYS A 26 16.23 18.36 -5.74
CA LYS A 26 17.33 19.16 -6.28
C LYS A 26 16.77 20.24 -7.22
N GLY A 27 17.18 21.50 -7.04
CA GLY A 27 16.85 22.60 -7.93
C GLY A 27 16.25 23.82 -7.23
N LYS A 28 16.13 24.93 -7.97
CA LYS A 28 15.73 26.24 -7.43
C LYS A 28 14.33 26.26 -6.77
N ARG A 29 13.45 25.33 -7.13
CA ARG A 29 12.06 25.27 -6.65
C ARG A 29 11.78 24.01 -5.80
N GLY A 30 12.82 23.26 -5.43
CA GLY A 30 12.67 22.01 -4.71
C GLY A 30 11.92 22.15 -3.38
N GLU A 31 12.18 23.21 -2.63
CA GLU A 31 11.54 23.46 -1.34
C GLU A 31 10.06 23.79 -1.49
N GLU A 32 9.69 24.67 -2.43
CA GLU A 32 8.30 25.04 -2.68
C GLU A 32 7.49 23.84 -3.19
N VAL A 33 8.10 23.01 -4.04
CA VAL A 33 7.49 21.78 -4.52
C VAL A 33 7.25 20.80 -3.37
N ALA A 34 8.24 20.61 -2.53
CA ALA A 34 8.15 19.73 -1.37
C ALA A 34 7.05 20.21 -0.41
N ARG A 35 7.02 21.50 -0.07
CA ARG A 35 5.97 22.11 0.77
C ARG A 35 4.59 21.96 0.16
N THR A 36 4.45 22.14 -1.16
CA THR A 36 3.19 21.94 -1.89
C THR A 36 2.68 20.52 -1.73
N LEU A 37 3.53 19.52 -2.00
CA LEU A 37 3.14 18.10 -1.93
C LEU A 37 2.72 17.69 -0.52
N VAL A 38 3.52 18.03 0.49
CA VAL A 38 3.19 17.66 1.87
C VAL A 38 1.94 18.38 2.35
N SER A 39 1.79 19.67 2.04
CA SER A 39 0.56 20.39 2.41
C SER A 39 -0.66 19.81 1.71
N ALA A 40 -0.57 19.44 0.44
CA ALA A 40 -1.66 18.79 -0.27
C ALA A 40 -2.05 17.46 0.38
N ALA A 41 -1.07 16.63 0.73
CA ALA A 41 -1.31 15.35 1.41
C ALA A 41 -1.88 15.51 2.83
N LEU A 42 -1.31 16.41 3.66
CA LEU A 42 -1.74 16.63 5.03
C LEU A 42 -3.16 17.21 5.16
N TRP A 43 -3.53 18.07 4.23
CA TRP A 43 -4.82 18.75 4.26
C TRP A 43 -5.85 18.14 3.32
N ASN A 44 -5.52 17.00 2.68
CA ASN A 44 -6.35 16.34 1.66
C ASN A 44 -6.86 17.34 0.61
N ASP A 45 -5.96 18.18 0.10
CA ASP A 45 -6.26 19.28 -0.83
C ASP A 45 -5.52 19.07 -2.15
N SER A 46 -5.91 19.80 -3.19
CA SER A 46 -5.31 19.66 -4.51
C SER A 46 -3.92 20.30 -4.58
N ILE A 47 -3.08 19.77 -5.47
CA ILE A 47 -1.79 20.37 -5.81
C ILE A 47 -2.00 21.78 -6.36
N GLU A 48 -3.07 22.01 -7.13
CA GLU A 48 -3.43 23.31 -7.70
C GLU A 48 -3.63 24.38 -6.65
N ASN A 49 -4.34 24.07 -5.58
CA ASN A 49 -4.60 25.00 -4.48
C ASN A 49 -3.33 25.26 -3.67
N LYS A 50 -2.59 24.24 -3.32
CA LYS A 50 -1.37 24.40 -2.52
C LYS A 50 -0.24 25.06 -3.31
N ALA A 51 -0.12 24.79 -4.59
CA ALA A 51 0.87 25.42 -5.46
C ALA A 51 0.72 26.95 -5.51
N LYS A 52 -0.51 27.47 -5.48
CA LYS A 52 -0.77 28.90 -5.39
C LYS A 52 -0.22 29.51 -4.08
N ILE A 53 -0.38 28.80 -2.95
CA ILE A 53 0.10 29.24 -1.64
C ILE A 53 1.62 29.36 -1.61
N TYR A 54 2.31 28.40 -2.23
CA TYR A 54 3.79 28.33 -2.26
C TYR A 54 4.40 28.95 -3.50
N ASN A 55 3.63 29.69 -4.30
CA ASN A 55 4.08 30.41 -5.50
C ASN A 55 4.88 29.52 -6.47
N VAL A 56 4.38 28.32 -6.74
CA VAL A 56 4.93 27.38 -7.70
C VAL A 56 3.84 26.93 -8.68
N SER A 57 4.19 26.67 -9.94
CA SER A 57 3.18 26.18 -10.88
C SER A 57 2.84 24.71 -10.59
N PRO A 58 1.56 24.29 -10.70
CA PRO A 58 1.20 22.87 -10.53
C PRO A 58 1.96 21.95 -11.48
N GLN A 59 2.25 22.41 -12.70
CA GLN A 59 3.03 21.66 -13.67
C GLN A 59 4.49 21.46 -13.21
N THR A 60 5.09 22.48 -12.58
CA THR A 60 6.41 22.35 -11.98
C THR A 60 6.42 21.25 -10.91
N VAL A 61 5.38 21.21 -10.05
CA VAL A 61 5.26 20.18 -9.03
C VAL A 61 5.20 18.78 -9.66
N ARG A 62 4.37 18.59 -10.69
CA ARG A 62 4.25 17.30 -11.39
C ARG A 62 5.57 16.87 -12.03
N ASN A 63 6.26 17.79 -12.70
CA ASN A 63 7.55 17.50 -13.33
C ASN A 63 8.63 17.06 -12.33
N TYR A 64 8.58 17.60 -11.11
CA TYR A 64 9.50 17.16 -10.05
C TYR A 64 9.12 15.76 -9.52
N VAL A 65 7.82 15.49 -9.35
CA VAL A 65 7.33 14.17 -8.92
C VAL A 65 7.75 13.08 -9.90
N GLU A 66 7.62 13.33 -11.20
CA GLU A 66 7.98 12.37 -12.25
C GLU A 66 9.49 12.09 -12.31
N LYS A 67 10.34 13.10 -12.03
CA LYS A 67 11.79 12.98 -12.12
C LYS A 67 12.47 12.33 -10.92
N GLU A 68 11.89 12.44 -9.75
CA GLU A 68 12.60 12.14 -8.49
C GLU A 68 12.27 10.77 -7.89
N GLU A 69 11.50 9.91 -8.57
CA GLU A 69 11.12 8.57 -8.07
C GLU A 69 10.64 8.61 -6.61
N ILE A 70 9.83 9.62 -6.30
CA ILE A 70 9.41 9.94 -4.93
C ILE A 70 8.74 8.76 -4.25
N THR A 71 7.96 7.99 -5.00
CA THR A 71 7.24 6.82 -4.48
C THR A 71 8.21 5.81 -3.89
N ASP A 72 9.30 5.50 -4.59
CA ASP A 72 10.28 4.51 -4.13
C ASP A 72 11.03 5.00 -2.89
N LYS A 73 11.40 6.30 -2.86
CA LYS A 73 12.04 6.92 -1.70
C LYS A 73 11.12 6.92 -0.47
N LEU A 74 9.84 7.22 -0.64
CA LEU A 74 8.86 7.18 0.45
C LEU A 74 8.63 5.75 0.95
N LEU A 75 8.50 4.78 0.05
CA LEU A 75 8.35 3.37 0.42
C LEU A 75 9.57 2.85 1.18
N GLU A 76 10.77 3.15 0.70
CA GLU A 76 11.99 2.76 1.40
C GLU A 76 12.05 3.37 2.80
N HIS A 77 11.64 4.64 2.94
CA HIS A 77 11.59 5.28 4.24
C HIS A 77 10.59 4.61 5.19
N VAL A 78 9.36 4.32 4.71
CA VAL A 78 8.36 3.61 5.50
C VAL A 78 8.87 2.24 5.94
N LYS A 79 9.55 1.50 5.05
CA LYS A 79 10.23 0.24 5.41
C LYS A 79 11.26 0.42 6.53
N GLN A 80 12.10 1.44 6.44
CA GLN A 80 13.11 1.74 7.46
C GLN A 80 12.49 2.06 8.83
N ILE A 81 11.36 2.77 8.85
CA ILE A 81 10.60 3.01 10.09
C ILE A 81 10.08 1.69 10.64
N SER A 82 9.46 0.87 9.81
CA SER A 82 8.90 -0.43 10.21
C SER A 82 10.00 -1.36 10.75
N LEU A 83 11.15 -1.44 10.09
CA LEU A 83 12.29 -2.22 10.55
C LEU A 83 12.82 -1.75 11.91
N LYS A 84 12.84 -0.43 12.18
CA LYS A 84 13.25 0.09 13.50
C LYS A 84 12.27 -0.31 14.60
N VAL A 85 10.97 -0.26 14.32
CA VAL A 85 9.93 -0.66 15.29
C VAL A 85 9.94 -2.16 15.53
N LEU A 86 10.19 -2.96 14.48
CA LEU A 86 10.24 -4.43 14.53
C LEU A 86 11.63 -4.98 14.89
N ARG A 87 12.51 -4.15 15.46
CA ARG A 87 13.86 -4.60 15.82
C ARG A 87 13.81 -5.79 16.76
N GLY A 88 14.44 -6.90 16.36
CA GLY A 88 14.46 -8.16 17.12
C GLY A 88 13.28 -9.10 16.84
N VAL A 89 12.26 -8.66 16.12
CA VAL A 89 11.17 -9.52 15.65
C VAL A 89 11.69 -10.36 14.48
N LYS A 90 11.44 -11.68 14.53
CA LYS A 90 11.84 -12.62 13.48
C LYS A 90 10.66 -13.10 12.63
N GLU A 91 9.49 -13.16 13.22
CA GLU A 91 8.27 -13.65 12.59
C GLU A 91 7.18 -12.58 12.63
N VAL A 92 6.41 -12.48 11.55
CA VAL A 92 5.32 -11.51 11.43
C VAL A 92 4.05 -12.17 10.91
N ASP A 93 2.91 -11.69 11.40
CA ASP A 93 1.59 -11.97 10.84
C ASP A 93 1.25 -10.86 9.85
N LEU A 94 0.89 -11.23 8.63
CA LEU A 94 0.56 -10.29 7.56
C LEU A 94 -0.95 -10.12 7.40
N SER A 95 -1.39 -8.89 7.33
CA SER A 95 -2.71 -8.54 6.80
C SER A 95 -2.54 -7.94 5.42
N ILE A 96 -3.11 -8.58 4.40
CA ILE A 96 -3.05 -8.13 3.00
C ILE A 96 -4.42 -7.60 2.63
N ASP A 97 -4.46 -6.36 2.16
CA ASP A 97 -5.68 -5.64 1.86
C ASP A 97 -5.56 -4.80 0.58
N TRP A 98 -6.71 -4.52 -0.06
CA TRP A 98 -6.82 -3.62 -1.18
C TRP A 98 -7.11 -2.20 -0.71
N THR A 99 -6.33 -1.27 -1.19
CA THR A 99 -6.59 0.16 -1.03
C THR A 99 -6.93 0.76 -2.38
N THR A 100 -8.07 1.42 -2.47
CA THR A 100 -8.56 2.04 -3.70
C THR A 100 -8.63 3.54 -3.55
N VAL A 101 -7.94 4.26 -4.42
CA VAL A 101 -8.00 5.73 -4.49
C VAL A 101 -8.76 6.12 -5.75
N LYS A 102 -9.93 6.75 -5.59
CA LYS A 102 -10.77 7.18 -6.70
C LYS A 102 -10.06 8.24 -7.55
N TRP A 103 -10.21 8.12 -8.86
CA TRP A 103 -9.70 9.06 -9.82
C TRP A 103 -10.83 9.81 -10.50
N TYR A 104 -10.78 11.13 -10.48
CA TYR A 104 -11.83 12.00 -11.01
C TYR A 104 -11.42 12.74 -12.31
N GLY A 105 -10.18 12.51 -12.77
CA GLY A 105 -9.64 13.10 -13.99
C GLY A 105 -9.92 12.26 -15.24
N LYS A 106 -9.35 12.69 -16.36
CA LYS A 106 -9.32 11.87 -17.58
C LYS A 106 -8.57 10.56 -17.30
N PRO A 107 -9.01 9.42 -17.91
CA PRO A 107 -8.33 8.16 -17.71
C PRO A 107 -6.87 8.25 -18.15
N VAL A 108 -5.98 7.70 -17.32
CA VAL A 108 -4.57 7.56 -17.62
C VAL A 108 -4.16 6.09 -17.54
N LYS A 109 -3.02 5.75 -18.16
CA LYS A 109 -2.51 4.37 -18.16
C LYS A 109 -2.27 3.90 -16.72
N GLY A 110 -2.72 2.69 -16.42
CA GLY A 110 -2.54 2.07 -15.11
C GLY A 110 -3.73 2.21 -14.16
N LEU A 111 -4.75 3.00 -14.51
CA LEU A 111 -5.99 3.04 -13.73
C LEU A 111 -6.82 1.76 -13.90
N GLY A 112 -7.36 1.28 -12.80
CA GLY A 112 -8.48 0.35 -12.83
C GLY A 112 -9.78 1.06 -13.23
N SER A 113 -10.68 0.34 -13.93
CA SER A 113 -12.01 0.83 -14.26
C SER A 113 -13.06 -0.03 -13.58
N SER A 114 -14.12 0.60 -13.08
CA SER A 114 -15.31 -0.05 -12.57
C SER A 114 -16.56 0.72 -13.02
N GLU A 115 -17.73 0.18 -12.78
CA GLU A 115 -19.02 0.89 -13.00
C GLU A 115 -19.09 2.23 -12.24
N ARG A 116 -18.26 2.40 -11.20
CA ARG A 116 -18.17 3.61 -10.36
C ARG A 116 -17.09 4.59 -10.81
N GLY A 117 -16.47 4.38 -11.98
CA GLY A 117 -15.42 5.24 -12.55
C GLY A 117 -14.00 4.64 -12.44
N TYR A 118 -13.00 5.50 -12.52
CA TYR A 118 -11.60 5.11 -12.50
C TYR A 118 -11.01 5.17 -11.10
N SER A 119 -10.04 4.31 -10.82
CA SER A 119 -9.35 4.28 -9.54
C SER A 119 -7.92 3.79 -9.68
N TRP A 120 -7.04 4.24 -8.77
CA TRP A 120 -5.78 3.58 -8.47
C TRP A 120 -6.03 2.51 -7.42
N ASN A 121 -5.62 1.30 -7.70
CA ASN A 121 -5.72 0.19 -6.76
C ASN A 121 -4.31 -0.19 -6.30
N TYR A 122 -4.18 -0.41 -5.00
CA TYR A 122 -2.94 -0.80 -4.37
C TYR A 122 -3.20 -2.00 -3.47
N ALA A 123 -2.29 -2.95 -3.47
CA ALA A 123 -2.26 -4.01 -2.49
C ALA A 123 -1.20 -3.68 -1.43
N THR A 124 -1.55 -3.80 -0.18
CA THR A 124 -0.67 -3.52 0.96
C THR A 124 -0.52 -4.75 1.83
N ALA A 125 0.69 -4.99 2.34
CA ALA A 125 0.93 -5.94 3.41
C ALA A 125 1.33 -5.19 4.67
N THR A 126 0.54 -5.35 5.72
CA THR A 126 0.73 -4.72 7.02
C THR A 126 0.91 -5.77 8.11
N THR A 127 1.54 -5.39 9.20
CA THR A 127 1.60 -6.20 10.43
C THR A 127 1.23 -5.34 11.63
N LYS A 128 0.73 -5.98 12.68
CA LYS A 128 0.43 -5.31 13.95
C LYS A 128 1.50 -5.66 14.98
N HIS A 129 2.11 -4.65 15.56
CA HIS A 129 3.10 -4.80 16.62
C HIS A 129 2.88 -3.75 17.70
N GLU A 130 2.76 -4.17 18.97
CA GLU A 130 2.52 -3.28 20.12
C GLU A 130 1.35 -2.27 19.89
N GLY A 131 0.26 -2.76 19.31
CA GLY A 131 -0.91 -1.94 19.02
C GLY A 131 -0.78 -1.00 17.80
N LYS A 132 0.38 -0.95 17.16
CA LYS A 132 0.64 -0.15 15.95
C LYS A 132 0.50 -1.00 14.70
N ILE A 133 -0.07 -0.43 13.65
CA ILE A 133 -0.12 -1.03 12.32
C ILE A 133 1.08 -0.49 11.52
N LEU A 134 1.90 -1.40 11.00
CA LEU A 134 3.11 -1.09 10.27
C LEU A 134 2.98 -1.58 8.83
N LEU A 135 3.22 -0.71 7.86
CA LEU A 135 3.28 -1.07 6.45
C LEU A 135 4.63 -1.72 6.14
N LEU A 136 4.61 -2.95 5.62
CA LEU A 136 5.81 -3.70 5.26
C LEU A 136 6.03 -3.74 3.75
N ALA A 137 4.96 -3.91 2.98
CA ALA A 137 5.03 -3.98 1.53
C ALA A 137 3.84 -3.28 0.88
N PHE A 138 4.06 -2.83 -0.35
CA PHE A 138 3.07 -2.10 -1.13
C PHE A 138 3.30 -2.39 -2.62
N ILE A 139 2.24 -2.70 -3.34
CA ILE A 139 2.28 -2.96 -4.78
C ILE A 139 1.13 -2.24 -5.46
N PRO A 140 1.41 -1.35 -6.43
CA PRO A 140 0.38 -0.81 -7.29
C PRO A 140 -0.15 -1.90 -8.21
N GLN A 141 -1.47 -2.02 -8.35
CA GLN A 141 -2.07 -2.91 -9.32
C GLN A 141 -1.85 -2.34 -10.72
N VAL A 142 -1.07 -3.04 -11.52
CA VAL A 142 -0.88 -2.75 -12.93
C VAL A 142 -1.77 -3.66 -13.77
N ASN A 143 -2.30 -3.16 -14.88
CA ASN A 143 -3.10 -3.97 -15.80
C ASN A 143 -2.35 -5.24 -16.22
N GLY A 144 -3.03 -6.39 -16.09
CA GLY A 144 -2.48 -7.70 -16.40
C GLY A 144 -1.91 -8.49 -15.21
N MET A 145 -1.70 -7.85 -14.06
CA MET A 145 -1.29 -8.57 -12.84
C MET A 145 -2.46 -9.35 -12.25
N THR A 146 -2.20 -10.59 -11.92
CA THR A 146 -3.17 -11.47 -11.25
C THR A 146 -3.06 -11.32 -9.72
N LYS A 147 -4.13 -11.67 -8.99
CA LYS A 147 -4.17 -11.58 -7.52
C LYS A 147 -3.09 -12.42 -6.85
N ASP A 148 -2.81 -13.61 -7.38
CA ASP A 148 -1.77 -14.51 -6.86
C ASP A 148 -0.36 -13.94 -7.07
N GLU A 149 -0.07 -13.32 -8.21
CA GLU A 149 1.20 -12.63 -8.44
C GLU A 149 1.40 -11.50 -7.45
N ILE A 150 0.36 -10.69 -7.20
CA ILE A 150 0.41 -9.58 -6.24
C ILE A 150 0.68 -10.10 -4.82
N VAL A 151 -0.06 -11.12 -4.36
CA VAL A 151 0.15 -11.70 -3.03
C VAL A 151 1.55 -12.28 -2.89
N LYS A 152 2.04 -12.99 -3.92
CA LYS A 152 3.39 -13.53 -3.97
C LYS A 152 4.44 -12.42 -3.84
N MET A 153 4.34 -11.36 -4.63
CA MET A 153 5.27 -10.22 -4.56
C MET A 153 5.27 -9.53 -3.20
N LEU A 154 4.09 -9.37 -2.55
CA LEU A 154 4.00 -8.81 -1.21
C LEU A 154 4.74 -9.67 -0.18
N VAL A 155 4.52 -10.99 -0.21
CA VAL A 155 5.18 -11.94 0.69
C VAL A 155 6.69 -11.97 0.45
N GLU A 156 7.13 -11.96 -0.83
CA GLU A 156 8.54 -11.92 -1.20
C GLU A 156 9.22 -10.64 -0.69
N GLN A 157 8.56 -9.46 -0.82
CA GLN A 157 9.10 -8.21 -0.29
C GLN A 157 9.29 -8.28 1.23
N VAL A 158 8.32 -8.84 1.97
CA VAL A 158 8.42 -8.99 3.43
C VAL A 158 9.51 -9.97 3.82
N SER A 159 9.62 -11.09 3.09
CA SER A 159 10.68 -12.09 3.30
C SER A 159 12.07 -11.52 3.02
N ALA A 160 12.20 -10.68 1.99
CA ALA A 160 13.45 -9.98 1.68
C ALA A 160 13.89 -8.98 2.77
N MET A 161 12.96 -8.52 3.63
CA MET A 161 13.28 -7.73 4.83
C MET A 161 13.83 -8.58 5.98
N GLY A 162 13.91 -9.90 5.83
CA GLY A 162 14.41 -10.84 6.84
C GLY A 162 13.35 -11.40 7.78
N PHE A 163 12.07 -11.15 7.52
CA PHE A 163 10.99 -11.71 8.34
C PHE A 163 10.51 -13.06 7.82
N LYS A 164 10.25 -13.99 8.74
CA LYS A 164 9.48 -15.20 8.45
C LYS A 164 8.00 -14.86 8.60
N VAL A 165 7.21 -15.18 7.56
CA VAL A 165 5.76 -15.02 7.59
C VAL A 165 5.13 -16.21 8.32
N ASN A 166 4.44 -15.95 9.44
CA ASN A 166 3.77 -16.97 10.24
C ASN A 166 2.30 -17.15 9.84
N LEU A 167 1.56 -16.06 9.68
CA LEU A 167 0.13 -16.06 9.34
C LEU A 167 -0.12 -15.03 8.23
N ILE A 168 -0.99 -15.35 7.27
CA ILE A 168 -1.47 -14.42 6.25
C ILE A 168 -2.99 -14.28 6.39
N THR A 169 -3.47 -13.05 6.56
CA THR A 169 -4.90 -12.74 6.53
C THR A 169 -5.22 -11.93 5.28
N LEU A 170 -6.29 -12.32 4.57
CA LEU A 170 -6.72 -11.67 3.34
C LEU A 170 -8.23 -11.42 3.37
N ASP A 171 -8.64 -10.33 2.73
CA ASP A 171 -10.04 -10.04 2.49
C ASP A 171 -10.63 -10.88 1.33
N ALA A 172 -11.95 -10.82 1.16
CA ALA A 172 -12.66 -11.54 0.09
C ALA A 172 -12.24 -11.10 -1.31
N GLY A 173 -11.66 -9.91 -1.47
CA GLY A 173 -11.13 -9.40 -2.73
C GLY A 173 -10.00 -10.24 -3.31
N PHE A 174 -9.26 -10.95 -2.46
CA PHE A 174 -8.18 -11.86 -2.87
C PHE A 174 -8.64 -13.31 -3.08
N TYR A 175 -9.88 -13.64 -2.74
CA TYR A 175 -10.35 -15.02 -2.87
C TYR A 175 -10.24 -15.53 -4.31
N SER A 176 -9.37 -16.51 -4.50
CA SER A 176 -9.23 -17.27 -5.75
C SER A 176 -8.45 -18.56 -5.50
N VAL A 177 -8.69 -19.57 -6.34
CA VAL A 177 -8.00 -20.88 -6.26
C VAL A 177 -6.47 -20.70 -6.33
N LYS A 178 -5.98 -19.81 -7.19
CA LYS A 178 -4.54 -19.56 -7.33
C LYS A 178 -3.94 -18.94 -6.07
N VAL A 179 -4.61 -17.96 -5.46
CA VAL A 179 -4.18 -17.36 -4.19
C VAL A 179 -4.15 -18.43 -3.10
N ILE A 180 -5.23 -19.21 -2.93
CA ILE A 180 -5.31 -20.27 -1.92
C ILE A 180 -4.17 -21.27 -2.09
N ASN A 181 -3.89 -21.70 -3.32
CA ASN A 181 -2.77 -22.62 -3.60
C ASN A 181 -1.42 -22.03 -3.18
N PHE A 182 -1.20 -20.73 -3.40
CA PHE A 182 0.04 -20.11 -3.00
C PHE A 182 0.15 -19.98 -1.48
N ILE A 183 -0.91 -19.50 -0.80
CA ILE A 183 -0.87 -19.25 0.63
C ILE A 183 -1.00 -20.52 1.48
N SER A 184 -1.38 -21.68 0.89
CA SER A 184 -1.54 -22.96 1.61
C SER A 184 -0.26 -23.49 2.26
N GLN A 185 0.90 -22.98 1.87
CA GLN A 185 2.19 -23.25 2.54
C GLN A 185 2.39 -22.47 3.83
N PHE A 186 1.52 -21.49 4.14
CA PHE A 186 1.51 -20.69 5.36
C PHE A 186 0.27 -21.02 6.19
N LYS A 187 0.23 -20.61 7.45
CA LYS A 187 -1.05 -20.46 8.14
C LYS A 187 -1.79 -19.30 7.49
N TYR A 188 -3.07 -19.45 7.20
CA TYR A 188 -3.82 -18.37 6.56
C TYR A 188 -5.28 -18.30 7.02
N ILE A 189 -5.83 -17.11 6.91
CA ILE A 189 -7.26 -16.82 7.03
C ILE A 189 -7.65 -15.99 5.81
N ILE A 190 -8.66 -16.42 5.07
CA ILE A 190 -9.18 -15.68 3.92
C ILE A 190 -10.72 -15.57 4.03
N SER A 191 -11.22 -14.36 3.86
CA SER A 191 -12.65 -14.14 3.78
C SER A 191 -13.19 -14.67 2.46
N VAL A 192 -14.34 -15.36 2.52
CA VAL A 192 -14.99 -15.92 1.33
C VAL A 192 -16.19 -15.04 0.96
N PRO A 193 -16.39 -14.71 -0.33
CA PRO A 193 -17.56 -13.95 -0.76
C PRO A 193 -18.86 -14.68 -0.41
N VAL A 194 -19.85 -13.94 0.14
CA VAL A 194 -21.12 -14.48 0.67
C VAL A 194 -21.89 -15.31 -0.35
N GLY A 195 -21.75 -15.07 -1.65
CA GLY A 195 -22.44 -15.81 -2.71
C GLY A 195 -21.83 -17.18 -3.05
N GLU A 196 -20.62 -17.50 -2.55
CA GLU A 196 -19.91 -18.74 -2.91
C GLU A 196 -19.94 -19.80 -1.80
N VAL A 197 -20.36 -19.43 -0.59
CA VAL A 197 -20.45 -20.36 0.55
C VAL A 197 -21.88 -20.63 0.91
N LYS A 198 -22.32 -21.86 0.68
CA LYS A 198 -23.63 -22.37 1.14
C LYS A 198 -23.57 -23.02 2.53
N ILE A 199 -22.42 -23.06 3.15
CA ILE A 199 -22.20 -23.71 4.42
C ILE A 199 -22.08 -22.63 5.51
N TYR A 200 -23.03 -22.61 6.43
CA TYR A 200 -23.02 -21.75 7.61
C TYR A 200 -22.56 -22.61 8.81
N GLY A 201 -21.45 -22.26 9.40
CA GLY A 201 -20.89 -22.92 10.58
C GLY A 201 -19.38 -23.16 10.49
N GLU A 202 -18.80 -23.67 11.57
CA GLU A 202 -17.42 -24.10 11.58
C GLU A 202 -17.27 -25.36 10.71
N PHE A 203 -16.33 -25.33 9.79
CA PHE A 203 -15.99 -26.45 8.93
C PHE A 203 -14.50 -26.76 9.09
N ASP A 204 -14.21 -27.95 9.58
CA ASP A 204 -12.87 -28.50 9.64
C ASP A 204 -12.82 -29.74 8.73
N GLY A 205 -12.17 -29.62 7.58
CA GLY A 205 -12.10 -30.68 6.60
C GLY A 205 -11.74 -30.22 5.20
N GLU A 206 -11.80 -31.15 4.25
CA GLU A 206 -11.57 -30.90 2.84
C GLU A 206 -12.89 -30.58 2.14
N TYR A 207 -12.89 -29.54 1.30
CA TYR A 207 -14.02 -29.29 0.41
C TYR A 207 -13.58 -29.13 -1.05
N VAL A 208 -14.47 -29.53 -1.95
CA VAL A 208 -14.22 -29.42 -3.38
C VAL A 208 -14.92 -28.19 -3.92
N THR A 209 -14.16 -27.25 -4.46
CA THR A 209 -14.75 -26.09 -5.12
C THR A 209 -15.28 -26.48 -6.51
N ASN A 210 -16.59 -26.29 -6.72
CA ASN A 210 -17.22 -26.48 -8.04
C ASN A 210 -17.00 -25.27 -8.96
N SER A 211 -15.75 -24.97 -9.29
CA SER A 211 -15.50 -24.05 -10.40
C SER A 211 -15.63 -24.84 -11.71
N LYS A 212 -16.42 -24.36 -12.65
CA LYS A 212 -16.59 -25.00 -13.97
C LYS A 212 -15.28 -25.24 -14.73
N LYS A 213 -14.19 -24.69 -14.27
CA LYS A 213 -12.84 -24.80 -14.88
C LYS A 213 -11.81 -25.55 -14.06
N HIS A 214 -11.98 -25.72 -12.75
CA HIS A 214 -10.99 -26.42 -11.93
C HIS A 214 -11.67 -27.10 -10.73
N LYS A 215 -11.71 -28.42 -10.72
CA LYS A 215 -11.94 -29.19 -9.50
C LYS A 215 -10.63 -29.21 -8.71
N ARG A 216 -10.62 -28.60 -7.54
CA ARG A 216 -9.49 -28.69 -6.61
C ARG A 216 -10.01 -28.91 -5.20
N VAL A 217 -9.33 -29.80 -4.50
CA VAL A 217 -9.50 -30.05 -3.08
C VAL A 217 -8.63 -29.05 -2.34
N SER A 218 -9.20 -28.28 -1.44
CA SER A 218 -8.47 -27.42 -0.52
C SER A 218 -8.69 -27.92 0.89
N LYS A 219 -7.59 -28.02 1.63
CA LYS A 219 -7.59 -28.34 3.06
C LYS A 219 -7.76 -27.08 3.86
#